data_f279300dcaac5e66d5886c1a0104072c
#
_entry.id   f279300dcaac5e66d5886c1a0104072c
#
_cell.length_a   1.000
_cell.length_b   1.000
_cell.length_c   1.000
_cell.angle_alpha   90.00
_cell.angle_beta   90.00
_cell.angle_gamma   90.00
#
_symmetry.space_group_name_H-M   'P 1'
#
loop_
_entity.id
_entity.type
_entity.pdbx_description
1 polymer ?
#
loop_
_entity_poly.entity_id
_entity_poly.type
_entity_poly.pdbx_seq_one_letter_code
_entity_poly.pdbx_strand_id
1 'polypeptide(L)'
;GVFAGITFGGYSHNLDNMYSTMHGDDEEGANLADLWIDNGSIMWTSEQVESFCSELNERWNLTSNLDHCEGRSIVKGAMFQSTDTESVTINSLWHGIPVDANVDTVWMPDKHSKGRLASNSDEIVIDAHVTEALDLDLGDMVLIGAGNSSAEFEIVGIGFHPLHILMAPEGTFFPPEEGDYVVGYLSDLGMERLTGNTVGSSNTIMLDVEGKPSYDLPDTEEYEGDEIDRVKQIVEDVLEVENLDARVRDRGQYEAVEVMRQDLEGAKRTTVPFTLMIAAIASITIILSLQRLVQSQAREIAVLRTLGVSRKSLLQGYMIAPVIIGGIGCLIGCLLGPYGANWMLDLYQDIVGVPIIKRDIPLTTYTTVVSLTMAVVFFSGVFPALKASRIDPLEVLSGQNEVKIGSNIIKKITSWLPTTLSLSVRSSVRKPIRLTMTFLAVGISLMLFGSIQMISAGFENTLVSSIEDDQNWDAQVYVNPGSESAVVDWAEGNSCEWELVIEMPLGSVEDSSGVDRIFTMVGLSDFSSKMRSVNLLS
;
A
#
# COMPACT_ATOMS: atom_id res chain seq x y z
N GLY A 1 9.69 -14.29 16.39
CA GLY A 1 8.41 -14.81 15.85
C GLY A 1 7.25 -13.95 16.33
N VAL A 2 6.90 -14.03 17.65
CA VAL A 2 5.70 -13.33 18.15
C VAL A 2 5.77 -11.82 17.95
N PHE A 3 6.88 -11.19 18.28
CA PHE A 3 7.08 -9.76 18.01
C PHE A 3 6.76 -9.40 16.56
N ALA A 4 7.40 -10.07 15.60
CA ALA A 4 7.18 -9.80 14.19
C ALA A 4 5.75 -10.11 13.73
N GLY A 5 5.17 -11.24 14.19
CA GLY A 5 3.80 -11.61 13.82
C GLY A 5 2.76 -10.60 14.32
N ILE A 6 2.92 -10.04 15.51
CA ILE A 6 2.04 -9.00 16.05
C ILE A 6 2.31 -7.64 15.36
N THR A 7 3.57 -7.32 15.09
CA THR A 7 3.94 -6.09 14.35
C THR A 7 3.30 -6.07 12.97
N PHE A 8 3.54 -7.07 12.14
CA PHE A 8 2.99 -7.13 10.78
C PHE A 8 1.49 -7.36 10.76
N GLY A 9 0.96 -8.21 11.66
CA GLY A 9 -0.48 -8.45 11.77
C GLY A 9 -1.25 -7.21 12.23
N GLY A 10 -0.69 -6.45 13.19
CA GLY A 10 -1.27 -5.19 13.65
C GLY A 10 -1.18 -4.10 12.58
N TYR A 11 -0.04 -4.00 11.87
CA TYR A 11 0.12 -3.09 10.74
C TYR A 11 -0.93 -3.34 9.65
N SER A 12 -1.03 -4.58 9.16
CA SER A 12 -2.00 -4.96 8.12
C SER A 12 -3.45 -4.71 8.54
N HIS A 13 -3.81 -5.01 9.81
CA HIS A 13 -5.15 -4.78 10.32
C HIS A 13 -5.51 -3.28 10.39
N ASN A 14 -4.57 -2.44 10.82
CA ASN A 14 -4.84 -1.01 10.91
C ASN A 14 -4.87 -0.32 9.54
N LEU A 15 -4.13 -0.80 8.54
CA LEU A 15 -4.29 -0.35 7.16
C LEU A 15 -5.68 -0.70 6.62
N ASP A 16 -6.17 -1.91 6.90
CA ASP A 16 -7.51 -2.35 6.54
C ASP A 16 -8.60 -1.48 7.17
N ASN A 17 -8.44 -1.18 8.46
CA ASN A 17 -9.34 -0.27 9.17
C ASN A 17 -9.29 1.16 8.61
N MET A 18 -8.12 1.66 8.26
CA MET A 18 -7.96 2.99 7.67
C MET A 18 -8.68 3.05 6.32
N TYR A 19 -8.42 2.09 5.45
CA TYR A 19 -9.07 2.01 4.16
C TYR A 19 -10.60 1.94 4.31
N SER A 20 -11.10 1.00 5.09
CA SER A 20 -12.55 0.83 5.28
C SER A 20 -13.23 2.03 5.96
N THR A 21 -12.53 2.75 6.85
CA THR A 21 -13.08 3.96 7.47
C THR A 21 -13.09 5.13 6.49
N MET A 22 -12.02 5.32 5.73
CA MET A 22 -11.89 6.45 4.80
C MET A 22 -12.87 6.34 3.62
N HIS A 23 -13.10 5.12 3.12
CA HIS A 23 -13.93 4.88 1.95
C HIS A 23 -15.38 4.48 2.30
N GLY A 24 -15.68 4.24 3.56
CA GLY A 24 -16.96 3.70 4.00
C GLY A 24 -18.07 4.73 4.11
N ASP A 25 -19.28 4.22 4.22
CA ASP A 25 -20.55 4.95 4.31
C ASP A 25 -20.84 5.45 5.73
N ASP A 26 -19.95 5.14 6.69
CA ASP A 26 -20.09 5.60 8.08
C ASP A 26 -19.96 7.14 8.15
N GLU A 27 -20.63 7.78 9.10
CA GLU A 27 -20.53 9.23 9.37
C GLU A 27 -19.08 9.71 9.60
N GLU A 28 -18.16 8.80 9.86
CA GLU A 28 -16.73 9.06 10.06
C GLU A 28 -15.91 8.99 8.75
N GLY A 29 -16.49 8.54 7.63
CA GLY A 29 -15.85 8.35 6.33
C GLY A 29 -16.15 9.45 5.33
N ALA A 30 -15.62 9.29 4.11
CA ALA A 30 -15.91 10.18 2.98
C ALA A 30 -17.08 9.68 2.12
N ASN A 31 -17.62 8.51 2.39
CA ASN A 31 -18.58 7.80 1.57
C ASN A 31 -18.20 7.84 0.08
N LEU A 32 -17.11 7.16 -0.26
CA LEU A 32 -16.60 7.14 -1.62
C LEU A 32 -17.59 6.47 -2.55
N ALA A 33 -17.90 7.10 -3.68
CA ALA A 33 -18.78 6.56 -4.69
C ALA A 33 -18.33 5.18 -5.19
N ASP A 34 -19.26 4.38 -5.68
CA ASP A 34 -18.98 3.10 -6.32
C ASP A 34 -18.66 3.24 -7.80
N LEU A 35 -19.34 4.19 -8.45
CA LEU A 35 -19.15 4.49 -9.85
C LEU A 35 -19.11 6.00 -10.09
N TRP A 36 -18.26 6.41 -11.01
CA TRP A 36 -18.18 7.77 -11.55
C TRP A 36 -18.48 7.74 -13.03
N ILE A 37 -19.36 8.64 -13.46
CA ILE A 37 -19.72 8.86 -14.85
C ILE A 37 -19.14 10.21 -15.24
N ASP A 38 -18.05 10.20 -16.00
CA ASP A 38 -17.23 11.36 -16.30
C ASP A 38 -17.43 11.82 -17.75
N ASN A 39 -17.81 13.09 -17.91
CA ASN A 39 -18.01 13.76 -19.20
C ASN A 39 -16.84 14.69 -19.59
N GLY A 40 -15.73 14.58 -18.88
CA GLY A 40 -14.54 15.41 -19.12
C GLY A 40 -14.81 16.89 -18.83
N SER A 41 -14.71 17.74 -19.85
CA SER A 41 -14.92 19.20 -19.72
C SER A 41 -16.34 19.67 -20.03
N ILE A 42 -17.23 18.78 -20.42
CA ILE A 42 -18.60 19.13 -20.83
C ILE A 42 -19.51 19.10 -19.60
N MET A 43 -20.16 20.25 -19.32
CA MET A 43 -21.05 20.35 -18.19
C MET A 43 -22.46 19.93 -18.56
N TRP A 44 -23.07 19.10 -17.74
CA TRP A 44 -24.49 18.83 -17.70
C TRP A 44 -25.22 19.86 -16.83
N THR A 45 -26.46 20.12 -17.15
CA THR A 45 -27.35 20.93 -16.29
C THR A 45 -27.88 20.05 -15.15
N SER A 46 -28.29 20.65 -14.03
CA SER A 46 -28.98 19.94 -12.94
C SER A 46 -30.17 19.11 -13.43
N GLU A 47 -30.92 19.64 -14.40
CA GLU A 47 -32.08 18.97 -14.97
C GLU A 47 -31.71 17.68 -15.74
N GLN A 48 -30.57 17.70 -16.43
CA GLN A 48 -30.03 16.49 -17.10
C GLN A 48 -29.56 15.43 -16.10
N VAL A 49 -28.89 15.84 -15.03
CA VAL A 49 -28.47 14.94 -13.96
C VAL A 49 -29.68 14.32 -13.25
N GLU A 50 -30.70 15.13 -12.92
CA GLU A 50 -31.94 14.65 -12.30
C GLU A 50 -32.69 13.67 -13.21
N SER A 51 -32.77 13.96 -14.52
CA SER A 51 -33.39 13.06 -15.51
C SER A 51 -32.67 11.74 -15.59
N PHE A 52 -31.32 11.76 -15.66
CA PHE A 52 -30.49 10.58 -15.68
C PHE A 52 -30.67 9.73 -14.41
N CYS A 53 -30.58 10.35 -13.23
CA CYS A 53 -30.75 9.66 -11.95
C CYS A 53 -32.15 9.04 -11.81
N SER A 54 -33.19 9.73 -12.32
CA SER A 54 -34.57 9.24 -12.30
C SER A 54 -34.76 8.03 -13.22
N GLU A 55 -34.24 8.08 -14.44
CA GLU A 55 -34.30 6.97 -15.40
C GLU A 55 -33.51 5.78 -14.90
N LEU A 56 -32.34 6.02 -14.30
CA LEU A 56 -31.51 4.96 -13.68
C LEU A 56 -32.28 4.28 -12.56
N ASN A 57 -32.90 5.01 -11.65
CA ASN A 57 -33.72 4.46 -10.58
C ASN A 57 -34.91 3.62 -11.09
N GLU A 58 -35.59 4.07 -12.16
CA GLU A 58 -36.69 3.30 -12.74
C GLU A 58 -36.24 1.95 -13.32
N ARG A 59 -35.05 1.91 -13.95
CA ARG A 59 -34.49 0.70 -14.51
C ARG A 59 -33.84 -0.20 -13.46
N TRP A 60 -33.29 0.40 -12.41
CA TRP A 60 -32.58 -0.30 -11.32
C TRP A 60 -33.48 -1.14 -10.45
N ASN A 61 -34.76 -0.83 -10.37
CA ASN A 61 -35.77 -1.42 -9.47
C ASN A 61 -35.89 -2.96 -9.48
N LEU A 62 -34.94 -3.67 -10.05
CA LEU A 62 -34.99 -5.12 -10.22
C LEU A 62 -34.07 -5.91 -9.28
N THR A 63 -33.05 -5.33 -8.60
CA THR A 63 -32.06 -6.17 -7.90
C THR A 63 -31.28 -5.58 -6.71
N SER A 64 -31.10 -4.29 -6.59
CA SER A 64 -30.49 -3.62 -5.45
C SER A 64 -30.91 -2.15 -5.47
N ASN A 65 -30.80 -1.46 -4.35
CA ASN A 65 -31.17 -0.07 -4.30
C ASN A 65 -29.96 0.80 -4.69
N LEU A 66 -30.19 1.83 -5.46
CA LEU A 66 -29.27 2.93 -5.63
C LEU A 66 -29.48 3.85 -4.42
N ASP A 67 -28.47 3.99 -3.57
CA ASP A 67 -28.58 4.82 -2.39
C ASP A 67 -28.49 6.29 -2.76
N HIS A 68 -27.49 6.65 -3.55
CA HIS A 68 -27.29 8.02 -3.98
C HIS A 68 -26.88 8.14 -5.45
N CYS A 69 -27.36 9.20 -6.09
CA CYS A 69 -26.98 9.61 -7.44
C CYS A 69 -26.82 11.13 -7.43
N GLU A 70 -25.59 11.62 -7.50
CA GLU A 70 -25.27 13.03 -7.30
C GLU A 70 -24.35 13.57 -8.39
N GLY A 71 -24.60 14.79 -8.84
CA GLY A 71 -23.72 15.50 -9.77
C GLY A 71 -22.54 16.17 -9.05
N ARG A 72 -21.40 16.23 -9.72
CA ARG A 72 -20.20 16.93 -9.25
C ARG A 72 -19.61 17.77 -10.37
N SER A 73 -19.10 18.94 -9.99
CA SER A 73 -18.31 19.79 -10.86
C SER A 73 -16.83 19.62 -10.50
N ILE A 74 -16.04 19.04 -11.39
CA ILE A 74 -14.59 18.82 -11.20
C ILE A 74 -13.85 19.56 -12.29
N VAL A 75 -13.07 20.58 -11.92
CA VAL A 75 -12.46 21.50 -12.88
C VAL A 75 -10.96 21.65 -12.63
N LYS A 76 -10.17 21.46 -13.67
CA LYS A 76 -8.73 21.75 -13.65
C LYS A 76 -8.51 23.26 -13.58
N GLY A 77 -7.59 23.69 -12.75
CA GLY A 77 -7.32 25.09 -12.54
C GLY A 77 -5.90 25.35 -12.05
N ALA A 78 -5.73 26.49 -11.44
CA ALA A 78 -4.46 26.90 -10.87
C ALA A 78 -4.66 27.68 -9.57
N MET A 79 -3.74 27.53 -8.63
CA MET A 79 -3.57 28.41 -7.48
C MET A 79 -2.43 29.37 -7.74
N PHE A 80 -2.65 30.65 -7.43
CA PHE A 80 -1.65 31.70 -7.63
C PHE A 80 -1.09 32.11 -6.26
N GLN A 81 0.18 31.80 -6.04
CA GLN A 81 0.89 32.21 -4.84
C GLN A 81 1.87 33.34 -5.19
N SER A 82 1.78 34.45 -4.49
CA SER A 82 2.70 35.59 -4.66
C SER A 82 3.64 35.63 -3.46
N THR A 83 4.90 35.41 -3.70
CA THR A 83 5.99 35.72 -2.74
C THR A 83 6.58 37.08 -3.04
N ASP A 84 7.35 37.67 -2.09
CA ASP A 84 7.96 38.98 -2.25
C ASP A 84 8.87 39.13 -3.49
N THR A 85 9.22 38.03 -4.14
CA THR A 85 10.18 38.00 -5.26
C THR A 85 9.64 37.35 -6.53
N GLU A 86 8.66 36.47 -6.45
CA GLU A 86 8.14 35.70 -7.60
C GLU A 86 6.64 35.38 -7.42
N SER A 87 5.91 35.32 -8.52
CA SER A 87 4.57 34.75 -8.56
C SER A 87 4.64 33.33 -9.11
N VAL A 88 4.23 32.35 -8.33
CA VAL A 88 4.20 30.94 -8.71
C VAL A 88 2.77 30.55 -9.06
N THR A 89 2.61 29.82 -10.15
CA THR A 89 1.33 29.24 -10.57
C THR A 89 1.40 27.74 -10.32
N ILE A 90 0.54 27.25 -9.45
CA ILE A 90 0.49 25.85 -9.05
C ILE A 90 -0.69 25.18 -9.71
N ASN A 91 -0.46 24.07 -10.41
CA ASN A 91 -1.52 23.28 -11.02
C ASN A 91 -2.49 22.77 -9.94
N SER A 92 -3.79 22.84 -10.23
CA SER A 92 -4.78 22.53 -9.22
C SER A 92 -6.00 21.83 -9.79
N LEU A 93 -6.73 21.14 -8.93
CA LEU A 93 -8.01 20.52 -9.20
C LEU A 93 -9.04 21.03 -8.20
N TRP A 94 -10.15 21.54 -8.73
CA TRP A 94 -11.21 22.11 -7.92
C TRP A 94 -12.45 21.22 -7.98
N HIS A 95 -12.92 20.77 -6.83
CA HIS A 95 -14.15 20.01 -6.67
C HIS A 95 -15.26 20.89 -6.15
N GLY A 96 -16.38 20.92 -6.86
CA GLY A 96 -17.62 21.51 -6.35
C GLY A 96 -18.42 20.46 -5.61
N ILE A 97 -18.52 20.60 -4.29
CA ILE A 97 -19.26 19.68 -3.43
C ILE A 97 -20.52 20.40 -2.93
N PRO A 98 -21.73 19.91 -3.26
CA PRO A 98 -22.96 20.43 -2.69
C PRO A 98 -22.94 20.39 -1.16
N VAL A 99 -23.59 21.38 -0.53
CA VAL A 99 -23.60 21.49 0.95
C VAL A 99 -24.28 20.27 1.61
N ASP A 100 -25.21 19.65 0.89
CA ASP A 100 -25.97 18.47 1.29
C ASP A 100 -25.47 17.17 0.61
N ALA A 101 -24.25 17.17 0.12
CA ALA A 101 -23.64 15.99 -0.49
C ALA A 101 -23.56 14.83 0.48
N ASN A 102 -23.90 13.63 -0.01
CA ASN A 102 -23.84 12.40 0.76
C ASN A 102 -22.72 11.47 0.27
N VAL A 103 -22.27 11.63 -0.96
CA VAL A 103 -21.30 10.76 -1.62
C VAL A 103 -20.04 11.53 -1.94
N ASP A 104 -18.89 10.88 -1.82
CA ASP A 104 -17.58 11.41 -2.22
C ASP A 104 -17.27 12.79 -1.61
N THR A 105 -17.49 12.87 -0.32
CA THR A 105 -17.30 14.08 0.47
C THR A 105 -15.86 14.23 0.95
N VAL A 106 -15.49 15.41 1.43
CA VAL A 106 -14.18 15.60 2.08
C VAL A 106 -14.16 14.86 3.42
N TRP A 107 -13.17 14.02 3.61
CA TRP A 107 -12.96 13.34 4.86
C TRP A 107 -12.32 14.27 5.89
N MET A 108 -13.07 14.59 6.95
CA MET A 108 -12.64 15.50 8.01
C MET A 108 -12.59 14.77 9.37
N PRO A 109 -11.62 13.87 9.56
CA PRO A 109 -11.53 13.11 10.80
C PRO A 109 -11.18 14.02 11.99
N ASP A 110 -11.88 13.82 13.11
CA ASP A 110 -11.61 14.51 14.37
C ASP A 110 -10.11 14.44 14.75
N LYS A 111 -9.52 15.56 15.14
CA LYS A 111 -8.11 15.75 15.52
C LYS A 111 -7.09 15.82 14.39
N HIS A 112 -7.43 15.44 13.18
CA HIS A 112 -6.51 15.45 12.03
C HIS A 112 -6.92 16.46 10.97
N SER A 113 -8.19 16.86 10.94
CA SER A 113 -8.71 17.94 10.12
C SER A 113 -8.87 19.22 10.94
N LYS A 114 -9.00 20.34 10.25
CA LYS A 114 -9.26 21.66 10.85
C LYS A 114 -10.45 22.31 10.17
N GLY A 115 -11.23 23.08 10.93
CA GLY A 115 -12.30 23.91 10.37
C GLY A 115 -13.56 23.13 10.04
N ARG A 116 -14.18 23.45 8.88
CA ARG A 116 -15.46 22.92 8.39
C ARG A 116 -15.48 22.86 6.87
N LEU A 117 -16.51 22.23 6.32
CA LEU A 117 -16.77 22.25 4.88
C LEU A 117 -17.18 23.67 4.42
N ALA A 118 -16.83 23.96 3.15
CA ALA A 118 -17.22 25.22 2.52
C ALA A 118 -18.75 25.24 2.28
N SER A 119 -19.38 26.34 2.61
CA SER A 119 -20.83 26.53 2.45
C SER A 119 -21.21 27.83 1.74
N ASN A 120 -20.31 28.80 1.68
CA ASN A 120 -20.52 30.08 1.02
C ASN A 120 -19.72 30.16 -0.28
N SER A 121 -20.01 31.16 -1.09
CA SER A 121 -19.40 31.36 -2.41
C SER A 121 -17.93 31.83 -2.38
N ASP A 122 -17.44 32.25 -1.23
CA ASP A 122 -16.09 32.76 -1.00
C ASP A 122 -15.23 31.86 -0.11
N GLU A 123 -15.71 30.64 0.15
CA GLU A 123 -15.07 29.66 1.02
C GLU A 123 -14.47 28.51 0.23
N ILE A 124 -13.32 28.01 0.72
CA ILE A 124 -12.65 26.84 0.19
C ILE A 124 -12.14 25.93 1.31
N VAL A 125 -12.17 24.62 1.08
CA VAL A 125 -11.42 23.64 1.86
C VAL A 125 -10.21 23.22 1.04
N ILE A 126 -9.05 23.20 1.65
CA ILE A 126 -7.78 22.78 1.02
C ILE A 126 -7.41 21.38 1.51
N ASP A 127 -6.84 20.57 0.64
CA ASP A 127 -6.34 19.27 1.02
C ASP A 127 -5.15 19.38 1.97
N ALA A 128 -5.14 18.53 3.00
CA ALA A 128 -4.18 18.62 4.10
C ALA A 128 -2.72 18.38 3.66
N HIS A 129 -2.50 17.60 2.60
CA HIS A 129 -1.15 17.25 2.13
C HIS A 129 -0.31 18.46 1.70
N VAL A 130 -0.94 19.54 1.25
CA VAL A 130 -0.23 20.71 0.71
C VAL A 130 -0.11 21.86 1.71
N THR A 131 -0.76 21.79 2.84
CA THR A 131 -0.84 22.91 3.80
C THR A 131 0.49 23.26 4.43
N GLU A 132 1.34 22.27 4.73
CA GLU A 132 2.66 22.49 5.31
C GLU A 132 3.64 23.07 4.27
N ALA A 133 3.64 22.51 3.05
CA ALA A 133 4.54 22.96 1.97
C ALA A 133 4.26 24.39 1.51
N LEU A 134 2.99 24.81 1.53
CA LEU A 134 2.54 26.11 1.06
C LEU A 134 2.31 27.13 2.20
N ASP A 135 2.56 26.74 3.47
CA ASP A 135 2.34 27.55 4.69
C ASP A 135 0.90 28.12 4.75
N LEU A 136 -0.09 27.23 4.55
CA LEU A 136 -1.51 27.58 4.55
C LEU A 136 -2.19 27.14 5.85
N ASP A 137 -3.04 28.04 6.41
CA ASP A 137 -3.85 27.74 7.59
C ASP A 137 -5.27 28.35 7.45
N LEU A 138 -6.14 28.05 8.40
CA LEU A 138 -7.50 28.56 8.41
C LEU A 138 -7.54 30.09 8.47
N GLY A 139 -8.39 30.68 7.62
CA GLY A 139 -8.56 32.12 7.50
C GLY A 139 -7.64 32.78 6.47
N ASP A 140 -6.71 32.04 5.88
CA ASP A 140 -5.87 32.57 4.80
C ASP A 140 -6.70 32.78 3.54
N MET A 141 -6.31 33.81 2.78
CA MET A 141 -6.93 34.11 1.48
C MET A 141 -6.06 33.56 0.37
N VAL A 142 -6.65 32.75 -0.50
CA VAL A 142 -5.98 32.16 -1.66
C VAL A 142 -6.61 32.65 -2.95
N LEU A 143 -5.78 33.00 -3.92
CA LEU A 143 -6.23 33.35 -5.27
C LEU A 143 -6.21 32.07 -6.12
N ILE A 144 -7.37 31.63 -6.58
CA ILE A 144 -7.49 30.45 -7.43
C ILE A 144 -8.15 30.81 -8.76
N GLY A 145 -7.90 30.01 -9.78
CA GLY A 145 -8.43 30.23 -11.11
C GLY A 145 -8.86 28.94 -11.79
N ALA A 146 -9.81 29.08 -12.71
CA ALA A 146 -10.26 28.03 -13.61
C ALA A 146 -10.59 28.63 -14.98
N GLY A 147 -10.02 28.09 -16.05
CA GLY A 147 -10.14 28.66 -17.39
C GLY A 147 -9.61 30.10 -17.46
N ASN A 148 -10.50 31.06 -17.78
CA ASN A 148 -10.14 32.48 -17.87
C ASN A 148 -10.58 33.31 -16.65
N SER A 149 -11.09 32.68 -15.61
CA SER A 149 -11.60 33.33 -14.40
C SER A 149 -10.67 33.07 -13.23
N SER A 150 -10.58 34.03 -12.32
CA SER A 150 -9.90 33.86 -11.03
C SER A 150 -10.64 34.63 -9.94
N ALA A 151 -10.64 34.12 -8.72
CA ALA A 151 -11.25 34.75 -7.57
C ALA A 151 -10.50 34.39 -6.28
N GLU A 152 -10.65 35.26 -5.28
CA GLU A 152 -10.09 35.03 -3.94
C GLU A 152 -11.09 34.25 -3.09
N PHE A 153 -10.57 33.28 -2.31
CA PHE A 153 -11.34 32.44 -1.39
C PHE A 153 -10.65 32.39 -0.04
N GLU A 154 -11.46 32.30 1.01
CA GLU A 154 -11.01 32.11 2.38
C GLU A 154 -10.94 30.61 2.70
N ILE A 155 -9.82 30.14 3.24
CA ILE A 155 -9.66 28.76 3.70
C ILE A 155 -10.46 28.59 4.99
N VAL A 156 -11.55 27.84 4.92
CA VAL A 156 -12.45 27.55 6.07
C VAL A 156 -12.29 26.13 6.61
N GLY A 157 -11.58 25.28 5.88
CA GLY A 157 -11.33 23.91 6.28
C GLY A 157 -10.06 23.34 5.65
N ILE A 158 -9.51 22.35 6.35
CA ILE A 158 -8.38 21.52 5.92
C ILE A 158 -8.78 20.07 6.18
N GLY A 159 -8.82 19.26 5.13
CA GLY A 159 -9.28 17.87 5.19
C GLY A 159 -8.58 16.99 4.18
N PHE A 160 -9.05 15.78 4.02
CA PHE A 160 -8.48 14.77 3.14
C PHE A 160 -9.55 14.30 2.14
N HIS A 161 -9.11 13.73 1.02
CA HIS A 161 -10.02 13.08 0.10
C HIS A 161 -9.44 11.74 -0.38
N PRO A 162 -10.24 10.65 -0.36
CA PRO A 162 -9.75 9.31 -0.68
C PRO A 162 -9.09 9.16 -2.05
N LEU A 163 -9.52 9.93 -3.04
CA LEU A 163 -8.96 9.90 -4.40
C LEU A 163 -7.66 10.70 -4.55
N HIS A 164 -7.30 11.52 -3.55
CA HIS A 164 -6.17 12.45 -3.62
C HIS A 164 -5.09 12.19 -2.56
N ILE A 165 -4.83 10.93 -2.26
CA ILE A 165 -3.67 10.53 -1.41
C ILE A 165 -2.34 10.74 -2.12
N LEU A 166 -2.34 10.72 -3.46
CA LEU A 166 -1.22 11.12 -4.29
C LEU A 166 -1.55 12.50 -4.87
N MET A 167 -0.85 13.54 -4.40
CA MET A 167 -1.02 14.91 -4.89
C MET A 167 -0.37 15.07 -6.26
N ALA A 168 -1.03 14.55 -7.29
CA ALA A 168 -0.56 14.58 -8.67
C ALA A 168 -1.73 14.61 -9.65
N PRO A 169 -1.56 15.18 -10.84
CA PRO A 169 -2.51 15.00 -11.93
C PRO A 169 -2.70 13.51 -12.28
N GLU A 170 -3.91 13.13 -12.68
CA GLU A 170 -4.18 11.77 -13.16
C GLU A 170 -3.20 11.33 -14.25
N GLY A 171 -2.68 10.09 -14.14
CA GLY A 171 -1.73 9.54 -15.09
C GLY A 171 -0.28 9.98 -14.89
N THR A 172 0.01 10.71 -13.82
CA THR A 172 1.38 11.06 -13.45
C THR A 172 2.04 9.89 -12.74
N PHE A 173 3.07 9.34 -13.32
CA PHE A 173 3.77 8.16 -12.76
C PHE A 173 4.50 8.47 -11.44
N PHE A 174 4.94 9.70 -11.25
CA PHE A 174 5.56 10.16 -10.01
C PHE A 174 4.79 11.37 -9.48
N PRO A 175 4.43 11.36 -8.19
CA PRO A 175 3.90 12.57 -7.58
C PRO A 175 4.95 13.68 -7.66
N PRO A 176 4.53 14.91 -8.00
CA PRO A 176 5.40 16.08 -7.95
C PRO A 176 5.88 16.34 -6.51
N GLU A 177 6.78 17.31 -6.32
CA GLU A 177 7.14 17.74 -4.97
C GLU A 177 5.92 18.27 -4.21
N GLU A 178 5.94 18.16 -2.88
CA GLU A 178 4.85 18.67 -2.05
C GLU A 178 4.66 20.18 -2.31
N GLY A 179 3.42 20.56 -2.63
CA GLY A 179 3.07 21.94 -2.96
C GLY A 179 3.04 22.28 -4.45
N ASP A 180 3.49 21.40 -5.34
CA ASP A 180 3.45 21.62 -6.79
C ASP A 180 2.09 21.27 -7.43
N TYR A 181 1.23 20.61 -6.68
CA TYR A 181 -0.14 20.30 -7.08
C TYR A 181 -1.09 20.49 -5.91
N VAL A 182 -2.22 21.17 -6.14
CA VAL A 182 -3.20 21.49 -5.09
C VAL A 182 -4.56 20.96 -5.45
N VAL A 183 -5.23 20.35 -4.48
CA VAL A 183 -6.64 19.99 -4.58
C VAL A 183 -7.44 20.84 -3.57
N GLY A 184 -8.54 21.37 -4.03
CA GLY A 184 -9.43 22.16 -3.18
C GLY A 184 -10.90 21.88 -3.46
N TYR A 185 -11.71 22.12 -2.44
CA TYR A 185 -13.12 21.75 -2.41
C TYR A 185 -13.94 22.99 -2.10
N LEU A 186 -14.82 23.33 -3.03
CA LEU A 186 -15.71 24.49 -2.96
C LEU A 186 -17.15 24.03 -2.84
N SER A 187 -18.02 24.90 -2.35
CA SER A 187 -19.47 24.70 -2.53
C SER A 187 -19.89 24.95 -3.99
N ASP A 188 -21.08 24.54 -4.37
CA ASP A 188 -21.64 24.85 -5.70
C ASP A 188 -21.66 26.33 -5.99
N LEU A 189 -21.94 27.17 -4.97
CA LEU A 189 -21.86 28.61 -5.07
C LEU A 189 -20.44 29.13 -5.32
N GLY A 190 -19.47 28.47 -4.71
CA GLY A 190 -18.04 28.74 -4.93
C GLY A 190 -17.61 28.39 -6.36
N MET A 191 -18.09 27.25 -6.86
CA MET A 191 -17.83 26.82 -8.23
C MET A 191 -18.48 27.76 -9.26
N GLU A 192 -19.71 28.21 -9.03
CA GLU A 192 -20.35 29.25 -9.87
C GLU A 192 -19.51 30.53 -9.92
N ARG A 193 -19.02 31.00 -8.75
CA ARG A 193 -18.16 32.18 -8.65
C ARG A 193 -16.84 32.00 -9.39
N LEU A 194 -16.24 30.83 -9.34
CA LEU A 194 -14.95 30.53 -9.94
C LEU A 194 -15.05 30.34 -11.46
N THR A 195 -16.06 29.56 -11.92
CA THR A 195 -16.16 29.14 -13.33
C THR A 195 -17.14 29.97 -14.16
N GLY A 196 -18.11 30.60 -13.51
CA GLY A 196 -19.23 31.26 -14.16
C GLY A 196 -20.30 30.29 -14.66
N ASN A 197 -20.19 29.00 -14.37
CA ASN A 197 -21.23 28.01 -14.68
C ASN A 197 -22.42 28.17 -13.72
N THR A 198 -23.61 27.77 -14.13
CA THR A 198 -24.79 27.80 -13.25
C THR A 198 -24.62 26.83 -12.08
N VAL A 199 -25.16 27.20 -10.91
CA VAL A 199 -25.20 26.34 -9.72
C VAL A 199 -25.77 24.96 -10.07
N GLY A 200 -25.12 23.89 -9.59
CA GLY A 200 -25.53 22.52 -9.85
C GLY A 200 -25.14 21.98 -11.23
N SER A 201 -24.40 22.76 -12.05
CA SER A 201 -23.79 22.21 -13.27
C SER A 201 -22.71 21.20 -12.88
N SER A 202 -22.71 20.03 -13.53
CA SER A 202 -21.86 18.90 -13.19
C SER A 202 -21.24 18.31 -14.45
N ASN A 203 -20.01 17.86 -14.37
CA ASN A 203 -19.36 17.08 -15.43
C ASN A 203 -19.06 15.63 -15.01
N THR A 204 -19.35 15.32 -13.76
CA THR A 204 -19.24 13.97 -13.23
C THR A 204 -20.51 13.65 -12.45
N ILE A 205 -21.05 12.44 -12.63
CA ILE A 205 -22.15 11.91 -11.81
C ILE A 205 -21.59 10.78 -10.98
N MET A 206 -21.87 10.80 -9.70
CA MET A 206 -21.41 9.82 -8.72
C MET A 206 -22.57 8.95 -8.29
N LEU A 207 -22.35 7.64 -8.28
CA LEU A 207 -23.33 6.64 -7.89
C LEU A 207 -22.84 5.89 -6.68
N ASP A 208 -23.72 5.76 -5.69
CA ASP A 208 -23.56 4.92 -4.52
C ASP A 208 -24.61 3.81 -4.55
N VAL A 209 -24.16 2.58 -4.49
CA VAL A 209 -24.97 1.37 -4.58
C VAL A 209 -25.13 0.76 -3.21
N GLU A 210 -26.40 0.49 -2.80
CA GLU A 210 -26.66 -0.11 -1.48
C GLU A 210 -25.85 -1.39 -1.27
N GLY A 211 -25.15 -1.44 -0.16
CA GLY A 211 -24.35 -2.59 0.26
C GLY A 211 -22.85 -2.35 0.12
N LYS A 212 -22.09 -3.42 0.28
CA LYS A 212 -20.64 -3.39 0.03
C LYS A 212 -20.37 -4.10 -1.29
N PRO A 213 -20.10 -3.39 -2.37
CA PRO A 213 -19.68 -4.01 -3.62
C PRO A 213 -18.46 -4.90 -3.38
N SER A 214 -18.41 -6.04 -4.03
CA SER A 214 -17.34 -7.05 -3.83
C SER A 214 -15.93 -6.56 -4.16
N TYR A 215 -15.80 -5.44 -4.88
CA TYR A 215 -14.50 -4.84 -5.19
C TYR A 215 -13.95 -3.90 -4.11
N ASP A 216 -14.69 -3.65 -3.06
CA ASP A 216 -14.29 -2.78 -1.92
C ASP A 216 -13.13 -3.30 -1.09
N LEU A 217 -12.56 -4.32 -1.34
CA LEU A 217 -11.38 -5.05 -0.88
C LEU A 217 -11.60 -6.51 -1.19
N PRO A 218 -11.35 -6.91 -2.40
CA PRO A 218 -11.57 -8.29 -2.75
C PRO A 218 -10.64 -9.16 -1.92
N ASP A 219 -11.20 -10.03 -1.11
CA ASP A 219 -10.62 -11.35 -1.02
C ASP A 219 -10.64 -11.86 -2.46
N THR A 220 -9.46 -12.08 -3.03
CA THR A 220 -9.27 -12.44 -4.43
C THR A 220 -10.05 -13.69 -4.90
N GLU A 221 -10.72 -14.39 -4.01
CA GLU A 221 -11.57 -15.56 -4.27
C GLU A 221 -13.07 -15.20 -4.35
N GLU A 222 -13.50 -14.03 -3.87
CA GLU A 222 -14.89 -13.56 -3.91
C GLU A 222 -15.15 -12.52 -5.00
N TYR A 223 -14.10 -11.99 -5.64
CA TYR A 223 -14.21 -11.05 -6.73
C TYR A 223 -14.57 -11.75 -8.05
N GLU A 224 -15.79 -12.16 -8.13
CA GLU A 224 -16.44 -12.37 -9.43
C GLU A 224 -17.18 -11.07 -9.79
N GLY A 225 -16.55 -10.11 -10.45
CA GLY A 225 -17.03 -8.78 -10.81
C GLY A 225 -18.44 -8.63 -11.39
N ASP A 226 -19.23 -9.66 -11.29
CA ASP A 226 -20.56 -9.82 -11.89
C ASP A 226 -21.57 -8.76 -11.44
N GLU A 227 -21.47 -8.21 -10.24
CA GLU A 227 -22.48 -7.28 -9.74
C GLU A 227 -22.21 -5.86 -10.20
N ILE A 228 -20.98 -5.38 -10.09
CA ILE A 228 -20.60 -4.04 -10.53
C ILE A 228 -20.59 -3.93 -12.06
N ASP A 229 -20.17 -4.99 -12.76
CA ASP A 229 -20.18 -5.01 -14.23
C ASP A 229 -21.60 -4.93 -14.78
N ARG A 230 -22.56 -5.61 -14.12
CA ARG A 230 -23.97 -5.49 -14.46
C ARG A 230 -24.50 -4.09 -14.22
N VAL A 231 -24.08 -3.45 -13.11
CA VAL A 231 -24.44 -2.07 -12.82
C VAL A 231 -23.88 -1.13 -13.88
N LYS A 232 -22.62 -1.30 -14.26
CA LYS A 232 -22.02 -0.54 -15.36
C LYS A 232 -22.81 -0.68 -16.66
N GLN A 233 -23.23 -1.88 -17.04
CA GLN A 233 -24.04 -2.11 -18.22
C GLN A 233 -25.38 -1.35 -18.17
N ILE A 234 -26.07 -1.36 -17.01
CA ILE A 234 -27.31 -0.60 -16.85
C ILE A 234 -27.04 0.91 -17.00
N VAL A 235 -25.96 1.40 -16.43
CA VAL A 235 -25.54 2.81 -16.55
C VAL A 235 -25.25 3.16 -18.00
N GLU A 236 -24.50 2.34 -18.71
CA GLU A 236 -24.18 2.52 -20.14
C GLU A 236 -25.43 2.50 -21.01
N ASP A 237 -26.38 1.58 -20.75
CA ASP A 237 -27.67 1.54 -21.44
C ASP A 237 -28.49 2.82 -21.22
N VAL A 238 -28.46 3.41 -20.02
CA VAL A 238 -29.18 4.67 -19.73
C VAL A 238 -28.46 5.84 -20.40
N LEU A 239 -27.14 5.89 -20.40
CA LEU A 239 -26.36 6.91 -21.10
C LEU A 239 -26.67 6.91 -22.61
N GLU A 240 -26.76 5.72 -23.22
CA GLU A 240 -27.14 5.61 -24.64
C GLU A 240 -28.55 6.12 -24.92
N VAL A 241 -29.52 5.81 -24.03
CA VAL A 241 -30.92 6.30 -24.17
C VAL A 241 -31.02 7.80 -24.01
N GLU A 242 -30.36 8.38 -23.03
CA GLU A 242 -30.32 9.83 -22.79
C GLU A 242 -29.41 10.57 -23.79
N ASN A 243 -28.72 9.84 -24.67
CA ASN A 243 -27.73 10.36 -25.63
C ASN A 243 -26.68 11.23 -24.97
N LEU A 244 -26.17 10.73 -23.82
CA LEU A 244 -25.06 11.31 -23.07
C LEU A 244 -23.81 10.54 -23.38
N ASP A 245 -22.75 11.23 -23.81
CA ASP A 245 -21.43 10.63 -24.04
C ASP A 245 -20.59 10.84 -22.79
N ALA A 246 -20.34 9.75 -22.04
CA ALA A 246 -19.60 9.81 -20.81
C ALA A 246 -18.88 8.47 -20.55
N ARG A 247 -17.81 8.53 -19.79
CA ARG A 247 -17.02 7.37 -19.40
C ARG A 247 -17.46 6.90 -18.02
N VAL A 248 -17.78 5.62 -17.89
CA VAL A 248 -18.08 5.00 -16.58
C VAL A 248 -16.81 4.42 -16.00
N ARG A 249 -16.50 4.77 -14.76
CA ARG A 249 -15.35 4.28 -14.01
C ARG A 249 -15.80 3.72 -12.65
N ASP A 250 -15.16 2.66 -12.19
CA ASP A 250 -15.30 2.12 -10.84
C ASP A 250 -14.10 2.49 -9.96
N ARG A 251 -14.15 2.13 -8.67
CA ARG A 251 -13.09 2.38 -7.69
C ARG A 251 -11.73 1.79 -8.11
N GLY A 252 -11.73 0.60 -8.72
CA GLY A 252 -10.49 -0.07 -9.16
C GLY A 252 -9.76 0.63 -10.31
N GLN A 253 -10.41 1.57 -10.97
CA GLN A 253 -9.84 2.37 -12.06
C GLN A 253 -9.24 3.70 -11.58
N TYR A 254 -9.35 4.01 -10.29
CA TYR A 254 -8.68 5.16 -9.68
C TYR A 254 -7.34 4.75 -9.09
N GLU A 255 -6.27 5.42 -9.52
CA GLU A 255 -4.89 5.10 -9.14
C GLU A 255 -4.68 5.13 -7.62
N ALA A 256 -5.23 6.14 -6.94
CA ALA A 256 -5.13 6.27 -5.48
C ALA A 256 -5.75 5.06 -4.74
N VAL A 257 -6.93 4.63 -5.16
CA VAL A 257 -7.61 3.47 -4.57
C VAL A 257 -6.85 2.18 -4.86
N GLU A 258 -6.38 2.02 -6.10
CA GLU A 258 -5.64 0.82 -6.51
C GLU A 258 -4.28 0.71 -5.80
N VAL A 259 -3.55 1.80 -5.63
CA VAL A 259 -2.28 1.82 -4.87
C VAL A 259 -2.52 1.43 -3.41
N MET A 260 -3.51 2.02 -2.74
CA MET A 260 -3.83 1.64 -1.37
C MET A 260 -4.27 0.18 -1.25
N ARG A 261 -5.06 -0.31 -2.20
CA ARG A 261 -5.48 -1.71 -2.25
C ARG A 261 -4.27 -2.64 -2.42
N GLN A 262 -3.34 -2.33 -3.31
CA GLN A 262 -2.12 -3.10 -3.53
C GLN A 262 -1.22 -3.10 -2.28
N ASP A 263 -1.08 -1.97 -1.59
CA ASP A 263 -0.34 -1.88 -0.33
C ASP A 263 -0.95 -2.76 0.76
N LEU A 264 -2.26 -2.72 0.90
CA LEU A 264 -2.98 -3.54 1.86
C LEU A 264 -2.86 -5.03 1.54
N GLU A 265 -3.07 -5.44 0.28
CA GLU A 265 -2.86 -6.82 -0.15
C GLU A 265 -1.40 -7.24 0.03
N GLY A 266 -0.45 -6.39 -0.32
CA GLY A 266 0.97 -6.61 -0.09
C GLY A 266 1.27 -6.86 1.37
N ALA A 267 0.73 -6.03 2.28
CA ALA A 267 0.86 -6.21 3.72
C ALA A 267 0.24 -7.54 4.19
N LYS A 268 -0.96 -7.89 3.74
CA LYS A 268 -1.63 -9.17 4.05
C LYS A 268 -0.84 -10.38 3.54
N ARG A 269 -0.39 -10.35 2.29
CA ARG A 269 0.38 -11.45 1.66
C ARG A 269 1.76 -11.67 2.28
N THR A 270 2.42 -10.61 2.71
CA THR A 270 3.79 -10.70 3.27
C THR A 270 3.82 -11.08 4.76
N THR A 271 2.79 -10.78 5.53
CA THR A 271 2.72 -11.03 6.98
C THR A 271 3.02 -12.49 7.34
N VAL A 272 2.37 -13.46 6.68
CA VAL A 272 2.53 -14.90 6.99
C VAL A 272 3.91 -15.42 6.60
N PRO A 273 4.42 -15.23 5.37
CA PRO A 273 5.77 -15.66 4.99
C PRO A 273 6.87 -15.10 5.90
N PHE A 274 6.86 -13.80 6.20
CA PHE A 274 7.85 -13.18 7.09
C PHE A 274 7.80 -13.76 8.49
N THR A 275 6.61 -13.91 9.06
CA THR A 275 6.43 -14.53 10.39
C THR A 275 6.96 -15.95 10.42
N LEU A 276 6.69 -16.77 9.39
CA LEU A 276 7.17 -18.15 9.28
C LEU A 276 8.70 -18.22 9.12
N MET A 277 9.31 -17.34 8.34
CA MET A 277 10.76 -17.30 8.19
C MET A 277 11.46 -16.95 9.50
N ILE A 278 10.97 -15.96 10.24
CA ILE A 278 11.52 -15.61 11.57
C ILE A 278 11.28 -16.75 12.57
N ALA A 279 10.13 -17.41 12.53
CA ALA A 279 9.83 -18.57 13.36
C ALA A 279 10.77 -19.76 13.03
N ALA A 280 11.13 -19.97 11.76
CA ALA A 280 12.07 -20.99 11.34
C ALA A 280 13.47 -20.72 11.91
N ILE A 281 13.97 -19.50 11.84
CA ILE A 281 15.27 -19.11 12.44
C ILE A 281 15.25 -19.36 13.96
N ALA A 282 14.18 -18.94 14.63
CA ALA A 282 14.00 -19.18 16.06
C ALA A 282 14.00 -20.69 16.39
N SER A 283 13.29 -21.50 15.60
CA SER A 283 13.23 -22.96 15.75
C SER A 283 14.61 -23.61 15.64
N ILE A 284 15.38 -23.24 14.62
CA ILE A 284 16.75 -23.75 14.43
C ILE A 284 17.60 -23.39 15.63
N THR A 285 17.50 -22.16 16.14
CA THR A 285 18.25 -21.69 17.31
C THR A 285 17.89 -22.48 18.57
N ILE A 286 16.60 -22.75 18.79
CA ILE A 286 16.12 -23.58 19.92
C ILE A 286 16.64 -25.00 19.80
N ILE A 287 16.54 -25.63 18.63
CA ILE A 287 17.05 -26.99 18.38
C ILE A 287 18.55 -27.07 18.70
N LEU A 288 19.34 -26.11 18.21
CA LEU A 288 20.79 -26.10 18.43
C LEU A 288 21.15 -25.88 19.92
N SER A 289 20.44 -24.99 20.60
CA SER A 289 20.65 -24.70 22.02
C SER A 289 20.33 -25.91 22.89
N LEU A 290 19.19 -26.56 22.64
CA LEU A 290 18.78 -27.76 23.35
C LEU A 290 19.70 -28.94 23.05
N GLN A 291 20.16 -29.12 21.81
CA GLN A 291 21.14 -30.15 21.48
C GLN A 291 22.47 -29.97 22.25
N ARG A 292 22.91 -28.72 22.44
CA ARG A 292 24.08 -28.41 23.27
C ARG A 292 23.85 -28.78 24.74
N LEU A 293 22.69 -28.40 25.28
CA LEU A 293 22.30 -28.70 26.65
C LEU A 293 22.28 -30.22 26.90
N VAL A 294 21.62 -30.97 26.02
CA VAL A 294 21.56 -32.43 26.10
C VAL A 294 22.94 -33.06 26.01
N GLN A 295 23.83 -32.56 25.15
CA GLN A 295 25.21 -33.08 25.02
C GLN A 295 26.05 -32.77 26.25
N SER A 296 25.92 -31.58 26.86
CA SER A 296 26.66 -31.23 28.08
C SER A 296 26.20 -32.05 29.29
N GLN A 297 24.91 -32.40 29.36
CA GLN A 297 24.33 -33.19 30.47
C GLN A 297 24.21 -34.69 30.16
N ALA A 298 24.80 -35.17 29.08
CA ALA A 298 24.67 -36.58 28.66
C ALA A 298 25.06 -37.58 29.75
N ARG A 299 26.11 -37.26 30.55
CA ARG A 299 26.57 -38.11 31.67
C ARG A 299 25.56 -38.14 32.82
N GLU A 300 24.96 -36.98 33.16
CA GLU A 300 23.93 -36.87 34.18
C GLU A 300 22.66 -37.64 33.77
N ILE A 301 22.27 -37.50 32.50
CA ILE A 301 21.14 -38.25 31.92
C ILE A 301 21.39 -39.77 32.00
N ALA A 302 22.61 -40.22 31.70
CA ALA A 302 22.98 -41.63 31.77
C ALA A 302 22.88 -42.15 33.23
N VAL A 303 23.34 -41.39 34.21
CA VAL A 303 23.22 -41.73 35.64
C VAL A 303 21.77 -41.79 36.09
N LEU A 304 20.94 -40.81 35.72
CA LEU A 304 19.49 -40.81 36.03
C LEU A 304 18.78 -42.04 35.42
N ARG A 305 19.20 -42.43 34.23
CA ARG A 305 18.67 -43.63 33.55
C ARG A 305 19.07 -44.92 34.30
N THR A 306 20.31 -45.04 34.81
CA THR A 306 20.72 -46.20 35.62
C THR A 306 20.01 -46.26 36.98
N LEU A 307 19.58 -45.10 37.50
CA LEU A 307 18.76 -45.01 38.73
C LEU A 307 17.27 -45.31 38.46
N GLY A 308 16.87 -45.64 37.22
CA GLY A 308 15.53 -46.10 36.92
C GLY A 308 14.57 -44.98 36.43
N VAL A 309 15.05 -43.77 36.17
CA VAL A 309 14.20 -42.70 35.62
C VAL A 309 13.68 -43.09 34.23
N SER A 310 12.35 -42.99 34.06
CA SER A 310 11.69 -43.39 32.82
C SER A 310 12.00 -42.46 31.64
N ARG A 311 11.98 -43.00 30.41
CA ARG A 311 12.16 -42.21 29.17
C ARG A 311 11.15 -41.08 29.06
N LYS A 312 9.87 -41.30 29.49
CA LYS A 312 8.83 -40.31 29.46
C LYS A 312 9.09 -39.13 30.40
N SER A 313 9.59 -39.40 31.61
CA SER A 313 9.95 -38.37 32.60
C SER A 313 11.11 -37.50 32.10
N LEU A 314 12.14 -38.10 31.45
CA LEU A 314 13.24 -37.38 30.84
C LEU A 314 12.75 -36.52 29.67
N LEU A 315 11.90 -37.07 28.81
CA LEU A 315 11.29 -36.30 27.69
C LEU A 315 10.54 -35.09 28.22
N GLN A 316 9.65 -35.27 29.20
CA GLN A 316 8.89 -34.19 29.82
C GLN A 316 9.80 -33.15 30.46
N GLY A 317 10.84 -33.56 31.19
CA GLY A 317 11.78 -32.64 31.83
C GLY A 317 12.49 -31.72 30.81
N TYR A 318 12.95 -32.31 29.68
CA TYR A 318 13.63 -31.54 28.62
C TYR A 318 12.67 -30.71 27.77
N MET A 319 11.38 -31.02 27.73
CA MET A 319 10.35 -30.20 27.05
C MET A 319 9.95 -28.95 27.84
N ILE A 320 10.17 -28.92 29.16
CA ILE A 320 9.85 -27.76 29.98
C ILE A 320 10.67 -26.54 29.56
N ALA A 321 11.95 -26.70 29.27
CA ALA A 321 12.85 -25.58 28.94
C ALA A 321 12.39 -24.82 27.66
N PRO A 322 12.11 -25.48 26.49
CA PRO A 322 11.57 -24.76 25.32
C PRO A 322 10.24 -24.09 25.61
N VAL A 323 9.35 -24.74 26.36
CA VAL A 323 8.03 -24.17 26.69
C VAL A 323 8.18 -22.90 27.55
N ILE A 324 9.06 -22.90 28.54
CA ILE A 324 9.32 -21.71 29.37
C ILE A 324 9.94 -20.60 28.53
N ILE A 325 10.98 -20.92 27.74
CA ILE A 325 11.65 -19.94 26.87
C ILE A 325 10.66 -19.37 25.84
N GLY A 326 9.86 -20.25 25.24
CA GLY A 326 8.80 -19.85 24.31
C GLY A 326 7.74 -18.97 24.97
N GLY A 327 7.29 -19.33 26.16
CA GLY A 327 6.32 -18.56 26.93
C GLY A 327 6.82 -17.15 27.30
N ILE A 328 8.08 -17.06 27.77
CA ILE A 328 8.70 -15.75 28.04
C ILE A 328 8.84 -14.95 26.74
N GLY A 329 9.29 -15.60 25.67
CA GLY A 329 9.39 -14.97 24.35
C GLY A 329 8.04 -14.49 23.79
N CYS A 330 6.96 -15.26 24.00
CA CYS A 330 5.60 -14.84 23.66
C CYS A 330 5.17 -13.62 24.47
N LEU A 331 5.41 -13.63 25.78
CA LEU A 331 5.04 -12.50 26.65
C LEU A 331 5.77 -11.22 26.22
N ILE A 332 7.08 -11.29 26.00
CA ILE A 332 7.86 -10.13 25.52
C ILE A 332 7.38 -9.70 24.13
N GLY A 333 7.12 -10.65 23.23
CA GLY A 333 6.62 -10.36 21.89
C GLY A 333 5.23 -9.70 21.89
N CYS A 334 4.33 -10.14 22.78
CA CYS A 334 3.01 -9.51 22.95
C CYS A 334 3.10 -8.09 23.53
N LEU A 335 4.06 -7.83 24.40
CA LEU A 335 4.26 -6.49 24.98
C LEU A 335 4.91 -5.51 23.98
N LEU A 336 5.88 -5.97 23.20
CA LEU A 336 6.65 -5.10 22.29
C LEU A 336 6.05 -5.02 20.88
N GLY A 337 5.28 -6.03 20.44
CA GLY A 337 4.69 -6.08 19.09
C GLY A 337 3.87 -4.86 18.71
N PRO A 338 2.98 -4.35 19.59
CA PRO A 338 2.21 -3.14 19.32
C PRO A 338 3.06 -1.90 19.07
N TYR A 339 4.20 -1.76 19.76
CA TYR A 339 5.12 -0.65 19.49
C TYR A 339 5.74 -0.74 18.11
N GLY A 340 6.07 -1.99 17.67
CA GLY A 340 6.55 -2.21 16.31
C GLY A 340 5.49 -1.89 15.26
N ALA A 341 4.23 -2.30 15.49
CA ALA A 341 3.11 -2.00 14.60
C ALA A 341 2.88 -0.48 14.49
N ASN A 342 2.83 0.22 15.62
CA ASN A 342 2.67 1.66 15.62
C ASN A 342 3.82 2.40 14.92
N TRP A 343 5.06 1.96 15.11
CA TRP A 343 6.20 2.54 14.41
C TRP A 343 6.09 2.37 12.89
N MET A 344 5.65 1.21 12.41
CA MET A 344 5.40 1.00 10.98
C MET A 344 4.25 1.87 10.46
N LEU A 345 3.20 2.04 11.27
CA LEU A 345 2.06 2.89 10.91
C LEU A 345 2.44 4.38 10.87
N ASP A 346 3.26 4.84 11.81
CA ASP A 346 3.78 6.21 11.79
C ASP A 346 4.60 6.46 10.51
N LEU A 347 5.49 5.53 10.17
CA LEU A 347 6.28 5.62 8.93
C LEU A 347 5.40 5.62 7.67
N TYR A 348 4.34 4.81 7.63
CA TYR A 348 3.40 4.79 6.53
C TYR A 348 2.61 6.10 6.43
N GLN A 349 2.15 6.62 7.56
CA GLN A 349 1.45 7.90 7.63
C GLN A 349 2.33 9.07 7.15
N ASP A 350 3.62 9.09 7.51
CA ASP A 350 4.57 10.11 7.05
C ASP A 350 4.80 10.05 5.52
N ILE A 351 4.71 8.86 4.90
CA ILE A 351 4.90 8.68 3.45
C ILE A 351 3.62 9.02 2.67
N VAL A 352 2.47 8.57 3.17
CA VAL A 352 1.18 8.68 2.45
C VAL A 352 0.43 9.96 2.81
N GLY A 353 0.79 10.60 3.95
CA GLY A 353 0.14 11.82 4.43
C GLY A 353 -1.24 11.63 5.07
N VAL A 354 -1.82 10.42 5.00
CA VAL A 354 -3.18 10.14 5.48
C VAL A 354 -3.16 9.65 6.93
N PRO A 355 -3.97 10.23 7.84
CA PRO A 355 -3.95 9.87 9.24
C PRO A 355 -4.57 8.49 9.51
N ILE A 356 -3.93 7.72 10.38
CA ILE A 356 -4.44 6.43 10.86
C ILE A 356 -5.17 6.64 12.19
N ILE A 357 -6.48 6.66 12.13
CA ILE A 357 -7.35 7.05 13.25
C ILE A 357 -7.46 5.95 14.31
N LYS A 358 -7.69 4.72 13.87
CA LYS A 358 -7.84 3.56 14.75
C LYS A 358 -6.53 2.78 14.76
N ARG A 359 -5.95 2.62 15.96
CA ARG A 359 -4.70 1.86 16.17
C ARG A 359 -4.94 0.77 17.18
N ASP A 360 -5.53 -0.32 16.74
CA ASP A 360 -5.81 -1.48 17.55
C ASP A 360 -5.25 -2.77 16.95
N ILE A 361 -5.14 -3.79 17.75
CA ILE A 361 -4.72 -5.11 17.30
C ILE A 361 -5.74 -6.11 17.86
N PRO A 362 -6.48 -6.82 17.00
CA PRO A 362 -7.52 -7.71 17.45
C PRO A 362 -6.95 -8.89 18.24
N LEU A 363 -7.70 -9.36 19.21
CA LEU A 363 -7.31 -10.49 20.05
C LEU A 363 -7.05 -11.77 19.22
N THR A 364 -7.71 -11.89 18.09
CA THR A 364 -7.50 -12.98 17.13
C THR A 364 -6.07 -13.03 16.60
N THR A 365 -5.46 -11.89 16.29
CA THR A 365 -4.05 -11.78 15.88
C THR A 365 -3.12 -12.29 16.98
N TYR A 366 -3.32 -11.84 18.24
CA TYR A 366 -2.53 -12.32 19.38
C TYR A 366 -2.66 -13.84 19.55
N THR A 367 -3.89 -14.36 19.56
CA THR A 367 -4.12 -15.80 19.78
C THR A 367 -3.56 -16.65 18.67
N THR A 368 -3.68 -16.23 17.41
CA THR A 368 -3.16 -16.95 16.25
C THR A 368 -1.62 -16.96 16.25
N VAL A 369 -0.99 -15.80 16.43
CA VAL A 369 0.48 -15.67 16.42
C VAL A 369 1.10 -16.43 17.59
N VAL A 370 0.54 -16.29 18.81
CA VAL A 370 1.04 -17.00 19.99
C VAL A 370 0.86 -18.51 19.85
N SER A 371 -0.31 -18.98 19.39
CA SER A 371 -0.58 -20.41 19.20
C SER A 371 0.35 -21.02 18.16
N LEU A 372 0.53 -20.35 17.02
CA LEU A 372 1.42 -20.80 15.96
C LEU A 372 2.87 -20.86 16.46
N THR A 373 3.34 -19.79 17.12
CA THR A 373 4.72 -19.74 17.64
C THR A 373 4.94 -20.79 18.72
N MET A 374 4.01 -20.97 19.65
CA MET A 374 4.12 -22.01 20.69
C MET A 374 4.11 -23.42 20.10
N ALA A 375 3.31 -23.67 19.07
CA ALA A 375 3.35 -24.94 18.33
C ALA A 375 4.73 -25.17 17.70
N VAL A 376 5.29 -24.16 17.01
CA VAL A 376 6.62 -24.23 16.41
C VAL A 376 7.70 -24.49 17.48
N VAL A 377 7.68 -23.77 18.60
CA VAL A 377 8.61 -23.95 19.73
C VAL A 377 8.50 -25.36 20.31
N PHE A 378 7.28 -25.85 20.52
CA PHE A 378 7.01 -27.19 21.03
C PHE A 378 7.61 -28.25 20.11
N PHE A 379 7.29 -28.23 18.84
CA PHE A 379 7.82 -29.20 17.88
C PHE A 379 9.34 -29.12 17.72
N SER A 380 9.91 -27.92 17.78
CA SER A 380 11.38 -27.71 17.75
C SER A 380 12.07 -28.35 18.97
N GLY A 381 11.40 -28.36 20.13
CA GLY A 381 11.90 -29.00 21.35
C GLY A 381 11.83 -30.53 21.33
N VAL A 382 10.87 -31.11 20.61
CA VAL A 382 10.61 -32.56 20.62
C VAL A 382 11.83 -33.38 20.14
N PHE A 383 12.45 -32.95 19.05
CA PHE A 383 13.59 -33.71 18.48
C PHE A 383 14.81 -33.83 19.45
N PRO A 384 15.32 -32.74 20.05
CA PRO A 384 16.38 -32.83 21.04
C PRO A 384 15.97 -33.59 22.31
N ALA A 385 14.74 -33.40 22.79
CA ALA A 385 14.24 -34.08 23.97
C ALA A 385 14.09 -35.61 23.76
N LEU A 386 13.61 -36.04 22.59
CA LEU A 386 13.58 -37.45 22.20
C LEU A 386 15.00 -38.03 22.17
N LYS A 387 15.98 -37.30 21.64
CA LYS A 387 17.37 -37.72 21.63
C LYS A 387 17.93 -37.87 23.04
N ALA A 388 17.62 -36.94 23.94
CA ALA A 388 17.99 -37.03 25.35
C ALA A 388 17.41 -38.29 26.01
N SER A 389 16.13 -38.58 25.80
CA SER A 389 15.42 -39.73 26.37
C SER A 389 15.94 -41.10 25.88
N ARG A 390 16.63 -41.12 24.72
CA ARG A 390 17.15 -42.34 24.07
C ARG A 390 18.65 -42.55 24.29
N ILE A 391 19.34 -41.73 25.12
CA ILE A 391 20.74 -41.91 25.44
C ILE A 391 20.96 -43.28 26.12
N ASP A 392 21.90 -44.06 25.60
CA ASP A 392 22.29 -45.33 26.20
C ASP A 392 23.29 -45.09 27.35
N PRO A 393 22.94 -45.47 28.60
CA PRO A 393 23.83 -45.29 29.76
C PRO A 393 25.17 -46.00 29.61
N LEU A 394 25.18 -47.19 29.00
CA LEU A 394 26.39 -47.99 28.85
C LEU A 394 27.42 -47.32 27.93
N GLU A 395 26.94 -46.79 26.79
CA GLU A 395 27.76 -46.11 25.79
C GLU A 395 28.43 -44.83 26.35
N VAL A 396 27.64 -44.03 27.09
CA VAL A 396 28.12 -42.76 27.66
C VAL A 396 29.05 -42.97 28.86
N LEU A 397 28.76 -43.95 29.73
CA LEU A 397 29.54 -44.20 30.94
C LEU A 397 30.83 -44.98 30.64
N SER A 398 30.85 -45.83 29.62
CA SER A 398 32.04 -46.58 29.20
C SER A 398 33.09 -45.76 28.44
N GLY A 399 32.77 -44.52 28.09
CA GLY A 399 33.66 -43.63 27.34
C GLY A 399 33.94 -44.06 25.89
N GLN A 400 33.23 -45.06 25.39
CA GLN A 400 33.37 -45.63 24.03
C GLN A 400 32.74 -44.78 22.94
N ASN A 401 32.55 -43.50 23.15
CA ASN A 401 32.17 -42.60 22.06
C ASN A 401 33.38 -42.46 21.11
N GLU A 402 33.61 -43.50 20.31
CA GLU A 402 34.57 -43.43 19.23
C GLU A 402 34.24 -42.26 18.31
N VAL A 403 35.14 -41.30 18.29
CA VAL A 403 35.11 -40.18 17.37
C VAL A 403 35.24 -40.74 15.97
N LYS A 404 34.12 -40.89 15.23
CA LYS A 404 34.15 -41.29 13.82
C LYS A 404 35.18 -40.43 13.09
N ILE A 405 36.26 -41.06 12.64
CA ILE A 405 37.32 -40.40 11.89
C ILE A 405 36.73 -39.85 10.61
N GLY A 406 36.83 -38.54 10.41
CA GLY A 406 36.22 -37.85 9.27
C GLY A 406 36.71 -38.42 7.93
N SER A 407 35.84 -38.35 6.92
CA SER A 407 36.09 -38.82 5.56
C SER A 407 37.47 -38.39 5.02
N ASN A 408 38.13 -39.26 4.29
CA ASN A 408 39.42 -38.99 3.64
C ASN A 408 39.34 -37.79 2.66
N ILE A 409 38.15 -37.49 2.13
CA ILE A 409 37.87 -36.35 1.25
C ILE A 409 38.09 -35.04 2.03
N ILE A 410 37.59 -34.95 3.25
CA ILE A 410 37.73 -33.74 4.09
C ILE A 410 39.20 -33.52 4.48
N LYS A 411 39.94 -34.60 4.74
CA LYS A 411 41.38 -34.51 5.00
C LYS A 411 42.14 -33.95 3.79
N LYS A 412 41.77 -34.35 2.58
CA LYS A 412 42.40 -33.91 1.33
C LYS A 412 42.06 -32.43 1.02
N ILE A 413 40.80 -32.01 1.20
CA ILE A 413 40.36 -30.62 0.97
C ILE A 413 40.96 -29.66 2.00
N THR A 414 41.10 -30.07 3.25
CA THR A 414 41.66 -29.24 4.33
C THR A 414 43.19 -29.30 4.45
N SER A 415 43.88 -30.08 3.61
CA SER A 415 45.34 -30.19 3.64
C SER A 415 46.07 -28.92 3.19
N TRP A 416 45.38 -28.10 2.43
CA TRP A 416 45.87 -26.81 1.91
C TRP A 416 45.74 -25.66 2.94
N LEU A 417 44.92 -25.81 3.98
CA LEU A 417 44.70 -24.78 4.98
C LEU A 417 45.75 -24.85 6.12
N PRO A 418 46.06 -23.70 6.76
CA PRO A 418 46.86 -23.67 7.98
C PRO A 418 46.33 -24.65 9.04
N THR A 419 47.18 -25.23 9.85
CA THR A 419 46.84 -26.29 10.81
C THR A 419 45.68 -25.93 11.75
N THR A 420 45.61 -24.68 12.21
CA THR A 420 44.54 -24.17 13.08
C THR A 420 43.18 -24.12 12.36
N LEU A 421 43.13 -23.60 11.12
CA LEU A 421 41.93 -23.56 10.32
C LEU A 421 41.49 -24.96 9.88
N SER A 422 42.43 -25.81 9.46
CA SER A 422 42.17 -27.19 9.12
C SER A 422 41.56 -27.98 10.28
N LEU A 423 42.04 -27.77 11.51
CA LEU A 423 41.48 -28.38 12.71
C LEU A 423 40.06 -27.90 12.99
N SER A 424 39.80 -26.59 12.87
CA SER A 424 38.48 -25.98 13.08
C SER A 424 37.47 -26.51 12.08
N VAL A 425 37.82 -26.52 10.79
CA VAL A 425 36.94 -27.06 9.74
C VAL A 425 36.64 -28.53 9.96
N ARG A 426 37.66 -29.34 10.25
CA ARG A 426 37.48 -30.78 10.54
C ARG A 426 36.61 -31.02 11.77
N SER A 427 36.76 -30.20 12.82
CA SER A 427 35.93 -30.31 14.03
C SER A 427 34.46 -29.94 13.77
N SER A 428 34.20 -28.94 12.92
CA SER A 428 32.86 -28.52 12.55
C SER A 428 32.16 -29.57 11.69
N VAL A 429 32.86 -30.14 10.70
CA VAL A 429 32.27 -31.15 9.79
C VAL A 429 32.01 -32.49 10.51
N ARG A 430 32.66 -32.76 11.66
CA ARG A 430 32.33 -33.94 12.48
C ARG A 430 30.90 -33.95 13.03
N LYS A 431 30.22 -32.77 13.08
CA LYS A 431 28.84 -32.65 13.52
C LYS A 431 27.97 -32.08 12.36
N PRO A 432 27.72 -32.88 11.30
CA PRO A 432 27.13 -32.35 10.06
C PRO A 432 25.76 -31.71 10.26
N ILE A 433 24.86 -32.32 11.05
CA ILE A 433 23.53 -31.81 11.33
C ILE A 433 23.61 -30.40 11.95
N ARG A 434 24.53 -30.19 12.90
CA ARG A 434 24.70 -28.88 13.53
C ARG A 434 25.20 -27.84 12.53
N LEU A 435 26.20 -28.25 11.72
CA LEU A 435 26.77 -27.39 10.69
C LEU A 435 25.69 -26.97 9.68
N THR A 436 24.90 -27.93 9.17
CA THR A 436 23.78 -27.64 8.24
C THR A 436 22.73 -26.72 8.85
N MET A 437 22.31 -26.96 10.10
CA MET A 437 21.35 -26.10 10.78
C MET A 437 21.86 -24.67 10.98
N THR A 438 23.16 -24.52 11.29
CA THR A 438 23.78 -23.19 11.41
C THR A 438 23.86 -22.50 10.06
N PHE A 439 24.22 -23.20 8.99
CA PHE A 439 24.19 -22.63 7.63
C PHE A 439 22.78 -22.27 7.19
N LEU A 440 21.79 -23.10 7.49
CA LEU A 440 20.39 -22.78 7.21
C LEU A 440 19.93 -21.51 7.94
N ALA A 441 20.23 -21.39 9.23
CA ALA A 441 19.85 -20.20 10.00
C ALA A 441 20.49 -18.93 9.44
N VAL A 442 21.79 -18.97 9.14
CA VAL A 442 22.50 -17.83 8.53
C VAL A 442 22.00 -17.58 7.12
N GLY A 443 21.77 -18.64 6.33
CA GLY A 443 21.26 -18.51 4.96
C GLY A 443 19.88 -17.85 4.90
N ILE A 444 18.94 -18.27 5.76
CA ILE A 444 17.61 -17.63 5.84
C ILE A 444 17.72 -16.17 6.29
N SER A 445 18.61 -15.88 7.26
CA SER A 445 18.82 -14.49 7.71
C SER A 445 19.40 -13.60 6.61
N LEU A 446 20.36 -14.11 5.84
CA LEU A 446 20.94 -13.41 4.69
C LEU A 446 19.93 -13.26 3.54
N MET A 447 19.08 -14.27 3.34
CA MET A 447 18.00 -14.20 2.35
C MET A 447 16.99 -13.09 2.71
N LEU A 448 16.60 -13.00 3.98
CA LEU A 448 15.73 -11.91 4.45
C LEU A 448 16.35 -10.53 4.22
N PHE A 449 17.58 -10.35 4.66
CA PHE A 449 18.29 -9.09 4.47
C PHE A 449 18.49 -8.77 2.98
N GLY A 450 18.90 -9.76 2.19
CA GLY A 450 19.12 -9.61 0.75
C GLY A 450 17.85 -9.31 -0.02
N SER A 451 16.70 -9.90 0.36
CA SER A 451 15.42 -9.60 -0.30
C SER A 451 14.98 -8.15 -0.08
N ILE A 452 15.15 -7.61 1.13
CA ILE A 452 14.85 -6.19 1.41
C ILE A 452 15.78 -5.29 0.58
N GLN A 453 17.07 -5.57 0.52
CA GLN A 453 18.03 -4.80 -0.27
C GLN A 453 17.77 -4.91 -1.79
N MET A 454 17.35 -6.09 -2.28
CA MET A 454 16.97 -6.25 -3.69
C MET A 454 15.71 -5.48 -4.05
N ILE A 455 14.71 -5.43 -3.16
CA ILE A 455 13.50 -4.63 -3.38
C ILE A 455 13.88 -3.14 -3.44
N SER A 456 14.66 -2.65 -2.47
CA SER A 456 15.11 -1.26 -2.45
C SER A 456 15.93 -0.89 -3.69
N ALA A 457 16.93 -1.71 -4.06
CA ALA A 457 17.75 -1.47 -5.23
C ALA A 457 16.98 -1.65 -6.55
N GLY A 458 16.03 -2.58 -6.60
CA GLY A 458 15.15 -2.77 -7.75
C GLY A 458 14.24 -1.57 -7.97
N PHE A 459 13.67 -1.05 -6.90
CA PHE A 459 12.87 0.16 -6.93
C PHE A 459 13.69 1.36 -7.43
N GLU A 460 14.83 1.63 -6.80
CA GLU A 460 15.74 2.73 -7.19
C GLU A 460 16.19 2.59 -8.66
N ASN A 461 16.65 1.42 -9.08
CA ASN A 461 17.11 1.23 -10.46
C ASN A 461 15.96 1.33 -11.47
N THR A 462 14.77 0.81 -11.17
CA THR A 462 13.63 0.90 -12.09
C THR A 462 13.18 2.33 -12.23
N LEU A 463 13.09 3.08 -11.13
CA LEU A 463 12.69 4.48 -11.14
C LEU A 463 13.71 5.35 -11.86
N VAL A 464 14.97 5.28 -11.47
CA VAL A 464 16.04 6.12 -12.05
C VAL A 464 16.26 5.79 -13.52
N SER A 465 16.29 4.49 -13.91
CA SER A 465 16.49 4.12 -15.31
C SER A 465 15.28 4.49 -16.19
N SER A 466 14.06 4.38 -15.68
CA SER A 466 12.87 4.78 -16.45
C SER A 466 12.82 6.29 -16.70
N ILE A 467 13.31 7.09 -15.75
CA ILE A 467 13.35 8.55 -15.90
C ILE A 467 14.55 8.96 -16.77
N GLU A 468 15.76 8.51 -16.43
CA GLU A 468 16.98 8.97 -17.09
C GLU A 468 17.17 8.41 -18.51
N ASP A 469 16.73 7.16 -18.74
CA ASP A 469 16.94 6.48 -20.03
C ASP A 469 15.82 6.76 -21.05
N ASP A 470 14.57 6.92 -20.58
CA ASP A 470 13.40 7.01 -21.44
C ASP A 470 12.86 8.44 -21.60
N GLN A 471 13.21 9.36 -20.69
CA GLN A 471 12.74 10.74 -20.67
C GLN A 471 13.93 11.71 -20.72
N ASN A 472 14.22 12.24 -21.90
CA ASN A 472 15.33 13.20 -22.15
C ASN A 472 14.79 14.63 -22.29
N TRP A 473 13.88 15.05 -21.41
CA TRP A 473 13.31 16.39 -21.39
C TRP A 473 13.48 17.04 -20.01
N ASP A 474 13.66 18.35 -19.98
CA ASP A 474 13.85 19.11 -18.73
C ASP A 474 12.54 19.64 -18.17
N ALA A 475 11.54 19.90 -19.03
CA ALA A 475 10.23 20.39 -18.62
C ALA A 475 9.13 19.93 -19.58
N GLN A 476 7.97 19.63 -19.03
CA GLN A 476 6.74 19.31 -19.76
C GLN A 476 5.68 20.37 -19.45
N VAL A 477 5.10 20.94 -20.50
CA VAL A 477 4.07 21.99 -20.38
C VAL A 477 2.77 21.48 -21.00
N TYR A 478 1.71 21.44 -20.20
CA TYR A 478 0.38 21.12 -20.69
C TYR A 478 -0.30 22.37 -21.24
N VAL A 479 -0.74 22.29 -22.47
CA VAL A 479 -1.42 23.40 -23.15
C VAL A 479 -2.80 22.99 -23.64
N ASN A 480 -3.76 23.90 -23.58
CA ASN A 480 -5.07 23.64 -24.19
C ASN A 480 -4.94 23.58 -25.72
N PRO A 481 -5.70 22.70 -26.38
CA PRO A 481 -5.73 22.61 -27.85
C PRO A 481 -5.98 23.99 -28.48
N GLY A 482 -5.11 24.40 -29.39
CA GLY A 482 -5.15 25.70 -30.05
C GLY A 482 -4.29 26.80 -29.41
N SER A 483 -3.65 26.54 -28.26
CA SER A 483 -2.73 27.49 -27.60
C SER A 483 -1.25 27.11 -27.80
N GLU A 484 -0.96 26.05 -28.55
CA GLU A 484 0.38 25.48 -28.74
C GLU A 484 1.34 26.48 -29.35
N SER A 485 0.86 27.31 -30.29
CA SER A 485 1.68 28.26 -31.03
C SER A 485 2.37 29.28 -30.11
N ALA A 486 1.71 29.70 -29.04
CA ALA A 486 2.31 30.69 -28.13
C ALA A 486 3.48 30.10 -27.32
N VAL A 487 3.37 28.84 -26.92
CA VAL A 487 4.45 28.14 -26.21
C VAL A 487 5.60 27.79 -27.15
N VAL A 488 5.29 27.36 -28.36
CA VAL A 488 6.27 27.08 -29.40
C VAL A 488 7.06 28.34 -29.78
N ASP A 489 6.37 29.48 -30.01
CA ASP A 489 7.01 30.76 -30.32
C ASP A 489 7.93 31.21 -29.17
N TRP A 490 7.50 30.99 -27.91
CA TRP A 490 8.33 31.28 -26.74
C TRP A 490 9.58 30.37 -26.68
N ALA A 491 9.42 29.07 -26.91
CA ALA A 491 10.51 28.11 -26.88
C ALA A 491 11.55 28.40 -27.97
N GLU A 492 11.09 28.71 -29.21
CA GLU A 492 11.99 29.12 -30.30
C GLU A 492 12.71 30.43 -30.00
N GLY A 493 12.02 31.40 -29.40
CA GLY A 493 12.59 32.67 -28.99
C GLY A 493 13.68 32.53 -27.91
N ASN A 494 13.62 31.50 -27.08
CA ASN A 494 14.59 31.21 -26.02
C ASN A 494 15.60 30.10 -26.39
N SER A 495 15.60 29.65 -27.66
CA SER A 495 16.49 28.57 -28.16
C SER A 495 16.35 27.25 -27.41
N CYS A 496 15.14 26.92 -26.95
CA CYS A 496 14.80 25.64 -26.38
C CYS A 496 14.55 24.62 -27.50
N GLU A 497 15.01 23.38 -27.32
CA GLU A 497 14.53 22.27 -28.15
C GLU A 497 13.16 21.88 -27.62
N TRP A 498 12.18 21.72 -28.49
CA TRP A 498 10.80 21.37 -28.10
C TRP A 498 10.23 20.27 -29.00
N GLU A 499 9.28 19.52 -28.45
CA GLU A 499 8.54 18.48 -29.13
C GLU A 499 7.08 18.50 -28.67
N LEU A 500 6.14 18.43 -29.62
CA LEU A 500 4.72 18.30 -29.30
C LEU A 500 4.36 16.84 -29.08
N VAL A 501 3.72 16.59 -27.95
CA VAL A 501 3.25 15.27 -27.54
C VAL A 501 1.75 15.35 -27.26
N ILE A 502 0.99 14.39 -27.75
CA ILE A 502 -0.43 14.24 -27.42
C ILE A 502 -0.53 13.02 -26.50
N GLU A 503 -0.98 13.25 -25.28
CA GLU A 503 -1.32 12.19 -24.36
C GLU A 503 -2.85 12.05 -24.27
N MET A 504 -3.34 10.88 -24.62
CA MET A 504 -4.76 10.56 -24.49
C MET A 504 -4.90 9.36 -23.56
N PRO A 505 -5.60 9.51 -22.41
CA PRO A 505 -6.02 8.36 -21.63
C PRO A 505 -7.00 7.57 -22.50
N LEU A 506 -6.60 6.43 -22.99
CA LEU A 506 -7.47 5.51 -23.68
C LEU A 506 -8.11 4.56 -22.69
N GLY A 507 -9.25 4.02 -23.07
CA GLY A 507 -9.98 3.05 -22.26
C GLY A 507 -9.16 1.82 -21.88
N SER A 508 -9.76 0.95 -21.12
CA SER A 508 -9.19 -0.32 -20.73
C SER A 508 -9.06 -1.28 -21.92
N VAL A 509 -8.01 -2.08 -21.94
CA VAL A 509 -7.88 -3.26 -22.82
C VAL A 509 -7.87 -4.50 -21.94
N GLU A 510 -8.82 -5.37 -22.22
CA GLU A 510 -8.85 -6.69 -21.58
C GLU A 510 -7.62 -7.51 -22.00
N ASP A 511 -6.79 -7.91 -21.05
CA ASP A 511 -5.65 -8.78 -21.30
C ASP A 511 -6.11 -10.23 -21.51
N SER A 512 -5.18 -11.10 -21.91
CA SER A 512 -5.47 -12.52 -22.17
C SER A 512 -5.95 -13.31 -20.92
N SER A 513 -5.94 -12.70 -19.74
CA SER A 513 -6.43 -13.24 -18.47
C SER A 513 -7.78 -12.67 -18.05
N GLY A 514 -8.42 -11.82 -18.86
CA GLY A 514 -9.70 -11.20 -18.56
C GLY A 514 -9.60 -10.00 -17.62
N VAL A 515 -8.41 -9.42 -17.45
CA VAL A 515 -8.19 -8.24 -16.61
C VAL A 515 -8.11 -7.00 -17.50
N ASP A 516 -8.96 -6.02 -17.21
CA ASP A 516 -8.91 -4.71 -17.84
C ASP A 516 -7.66 -3.94 -17.42
N ARG A 517 -6.85 -3.55 -18.40
CA ARG A 517 -5.67 -2.71 -18.19
C ARG A 517 -5.86 -1.36 -18.81
N ILE A 518 -5.71 -0.32 -18.00
CA ILE A 518 -5.70 1.05 -18.47
C ILE A 518 -4.36 1.33 -19.13
N PHE A 519 -4.39 1.98 -20.28
CA PHE A 519 -3.17 2.45 -20.93
C PHE A 519 -3.36 3.87 -21.47
N THR A 520 -2.27 4.61 -21.47
CA THR A 520 -2.21 5.94 -22.06
C THR A 520 -1.59 5.84 -23.45
N MET A 521 -2.28 6.38 -24.46
CA MET A 521 -1.69 6.50 -25.78
C MET A 521 -0.88 7.79 -25.85
N VAL A 522 0.38 7.67 -26.22
CA VAL A 522 1.26 8.79 -26.45
C VAL A 522 1.49 8.93 -27.95
N GLY A 523 0.99 10.00 -28.52
CA GLY A 523 1.24 10.37 -29.92
C GLY A 523 2.48 11.27 -30.00
N LEU A 524 3.50 10.82 -30.71
CA LEU A 524 4.71 11.58 -30.98
C LEU A 524 4.65 12.14 -32.41
N SER A 525 5.20 13.33 -32.61
CA SER A 525 5.26 13.99 -33.92
C SER A 525 6.14 13.24 -34.92
N ASP A 526 7.15 12.52 -34.46
CA ASP A 526 8.06 11.69 -35.26
C ASP A 526 8.52 10.47 -34.43
N PHE A 527 8.70 9.32 -35.08
CA PHE A 527 9.31 8.11 -34.49
C PHE A 527 10.78 8.29 -34.08
N SER A 528 11.42 9.38 -34.49
CA SER A 528 12.77 9.76 -34.10
C SER A 528 12.82 10.74 -32.93
N SER A 529 11.80 10.73 -32.06
CA SER A 529 11.81 11.56 -30.85
C SER A 529 13.13 11.44 -30.11
N LYS A 530 13.73 12.59 -29.79
CA LYS A 530 14.94 12.66 -28.97
C LYS A 530 14.61 12.76 -27.49
N MET A 531 13.38 13.17 -27.16
CA MET A 531 12.94 13.45 -25.80
C MET A 531 12.30 12.24 -25.14
N ARG A 532 11.73 11.31 -25.92
CA ARG A 532 11.18 10.06 -25.40
C ARG A 532 11.72 8.88 -26.21
N SER A 533 12.40 7.96 -25.56
CA SER A 533 12.85 6.70 -26.14
C SER A 533 11.90 5.57 -25.72
N VAL A 534 11.43 4.78 -26.69
CA VAL A 534 10.65 3.58 -26.43
C VAL A 534 11.56 2.36 -26.60
N ASN A 535 11.95 1.77 -25.49
CA ASN A 535 12.72 0.52 -25.49
C ASN A 535 11.76 -0.67 -25.57
N LEU A 536 11.63 -1.27 -26.74
CA LEU A 536 10.88 -2.51 -26.91
C LEU A 536 11.69 -3.68 -26.34
N LEU A 537 11.25 -4.21 -25.21
CA LEU A 537 11.76 -5.47 -24.69
C LEU A 537 11.25 -6.61 -25.60
N SER A 538 12.19 -7.27 -26.30
CA SER A 538 11.91 -8.40 -27.20
C SER A 538 11.57 -9.68 -26.43
#